data_95b5837f542109b43c317fab122e084b
#
_entry.id   95b5837f542109b43c317fab122e084b
#
_cell.length_a   1.000
_cell.length_b   1.000
_cell.length_c   1.000
_cell.angle_alpha   90.00
_cell.angle_beta   90.00
_cell.angle_gamma   90.00
#
_symmetry.space_group_name_H-M   'P 1'
#
loop_
_entity.id
_entity.type
_entity.pdbx_description
1 polymer ?
#
loop_
_entity_poly.entity_id
_entity_poly.type
_entity_poly.pdbx_seq_one_letter_code
_entity_poly.pdbx_strand_id
1 'polypeptide(L)'
;MSDIATRPRRSLLFVPGLRPDRFEKALGSGADIVCVDIEDAVAMPRKEEARGLALPLFAEDYGGGVERMLRVNPLSTEEGLRDVLALKACAAPPPALMLAKVGSAEEIALYDALLDGHCAGIRYHVIVESTDGLANAQAIARASDRIDSLLFGAVDMSADLRAEQSWEAMLYARSAVVHAAARNGLDLLDVPWLNLADPDGLATEARAAAALGFTGKAAIHPDQIPVINETFSPSADEIERARRIVAAFRENDTGLLVVDGALIERPVLRTMQRTLAIADRLGA
;
A
#
# COMPACT_ATOMS: atom_id res chain seq x y z
N MET A 1 -11.87 -6.57 17.55
CA MET A 1 -11.46 -6.24 16.18
C MET A 1 -11.96 -4.82 15.96
N SER A 2 -11.08 -3.84 15.94
CA SER A 2 -11.44 -2.44 15.76
C SER A 2 -12.02 -2.26 14.36
N ASP A 3 -13.17 -1.60 14.28
CA ASP A 3 -13.77 -1.08 13.05
C ASP A 3 -12.85 0.03 12.48
N ILE A 4 -11.71 -0.36 11.92
CA ILE A 4 -10.97 0.51 11.03
C ILE A 4 -11.82 0.56 9.78
N ALA A 5 -12.44 1.72 9.54
CA ALA A 5 -13.15 1.99 8.30
C ALA A 5 -12.17 1.72 7.15
N THR A 6 -12.33 0.56 6.55
CA THR A 6 -11.35 -0.02 5.65
C THR A 6 -11.55 0.63 4.29
N ARG A 7 -10.73 1.64 4.02
CA ARG A 7 -10.65 2.29 2.71
C ARG A 7 -10.14 1.28 1.67
N PRO A 8 -10.58 1.36 0.41
CA PRO A 8 -9.93 0.60 -0.65
C PRO A 8 -8.48 1.11 -0.83
N ARG A 9 -7.55 0.20 -1.07
CA ARG A 9 -6.13 0.49 -1.35
C ARG A 9 -5.65 -0.36 -2.52
N ARG A 10 -6.39 -0.30 -3.64
CA ARG A 10 -6.07 -1.04 -4.88
C ARG A 10 -4.94 -0.38 -5.64
N SER A 11 -4.93 0.94 -5.68
CA SER A 11 -3.96 1.72 -6.45
C SER A 11 -3.37 2.86 -5.64
N LEU A 12 -2.06 3.07 -5.82
CA LEU A 12 -1.31 4.17 -5.26
C LEU A 12 -0.63 4.93 -6.40
N LEU A 13 -0.88 6.23 -6.53
CA LEU A 13 -0.23 7.09 -7.53
C LEU A 13 0.84 7.96 -6.88
N PHE A 14 2.10 7.83 -7.34
CA PHE A 14 3.18 8.72 -6.93
C PHE A 14 3.12 10.06 -7.65
N VAL A 15 3.36 11.15 -6.90
CA VAL A 15 3.50 12.52 -7.40
C VAL A 15 4.82 13.08 -6.92
N PRO A 16 5.75 13.49 -7.81
CA PRO A 16 7.03 14.07 -7.37
C PRO A 16 6.80 15.32 -6.51
N GLY A 17 7.49 15.43 -5.37
CA GLY A 17 7.36 16.54 -4.42
C GLY A 17 7.74 17.91 -5.00
N LEU A 18 8.53 17.94 -6.08
CA LEU A 18 8.86 19.15 -6.84
C LEU A 18 7.76 19.55 -7.86
N ARG A 19 6.65 18.81 -7.92
CA ARG A 19 5.54 19.05 -8.83
C ARG A 19 4.21 19.14 -8.10
N PRO A 20 4.06 20.11 -7.15
CA PRO A 20 2.82 20.33 -6.41
C PRO A 20 1.62 20.60 -7.34
N ASP A 21 1.87 21.17 -8.53
CA ASP A 21 0.90 21.40 -9.60
C ASP A 21 0.20 20.12 -10.10
N ARG A 22 0.77 18.94 -9.84
CA ARG A 22 0.19 17.64 -10.23
C ARG A 22 -0.69 17.01 -9.17
N PHE A 23 -0.64 17.51 -7.94
CA PHE A 23 -1.29 16.85 -6.80
C PHE A 23 -2.81 16.81 -6.95
N GLU A 24 -3.45 17.94 -7.25
CA GLU A 24 -4.91 18.01 -7.44
C GLU A 24 -5.38 17.11 -8.61
N LYS A 25 -4.63 17.13 -9.73
CA LYS A 25 -4.91 16.24 -10.86
C LYS A 25 -4.78 14.75 -10.47
N ALA A 26 -3.80 14.41 -9.62
CA ALA A 26 -3.63 13.05 -9.13
C ALA A 26 -4.79 12.61 -8.23
N LEU A 27 -5.32 13.49 -7.39
CA LEU A 27 -6.52 13.21 -6.59
C LEU A 27 -7.75 12.91 -7.46
N GLY A 28 -7.86 13.52 -8.65
CA GLY A 28 -8.91 13.26 -9.64
C GLY A 28 -8.65 12.05 -10.55
N SER A 29 -7.56 11.31 -10.39
CA SER A 29 -7.18 10.21 -11.29
C SER A 29 -7.97 8.91 -11.09
N GLY A 30 -8.74 8.80 -10.01
CA GLY A 30 -9.39 7.56 -9.59
C GLY A 30 -8.49 6.62 -8.77
N ALA A 31 -7.28 7.06 -8.40
CA ALA A 31 -6.42 6.31 -7.48
C ALA A 31 -7.04 6.31 -6.07
N ASP A 32 -6.92 5.19 -5.36
CA ASP A 32 -7.35 5.08 -3.96
C ASP A 32 -6.38 5.84 -3.04
N ILE A 33 -5.10 5.91 -3.41
CA ILE A 33 -4.04 6.58 -2.66
C ILE A 33 -3.25 7.52 -3.58
N VAL A 34 -2.95 8.73 -3.10
CA VAL A 34 -1.99 9.64 -3.74
C VAL A 34 -0.84 9.91 -2.79
N CYS A 35 0.37 9.58 -3.23
CA CYS A 35 1.60 9.71 -2.45
C CYS A 35 2.48 10.81 -3.04
N VAL A 36 2.67 11.91 -2.31
CA VAL A 36 3.67 12.92 -2.64
C VAL A 36 5.05 12.38 -2.25
N ASP A 37 5.97 12.39 -3.19
CA ASP A 37 7.27 11.78 -3.02
C ASP A 37 8.38 12.82 -2.88
N ILE A 38 8.99 12.90 -1.69
CA ILE A 38 10.17 13.73 -1.42
C ILE A 38 11.45 12.91 -1.22
N GLU A 39 11.36 11.61 -1.52
CA GLU A 39 12.46 10.66 -1.43
C GLU A 39 13.11 10.47 -2.81
N ASP A 40 13.09 9.34 -3.44
CA ASP A 40 13.86 9.02 -4.66
C ASP A 40 13.49 9.87 -5.89
N ALA A 41 12.28 10.43 -5.96
CA ALA A 41 11.90 11.36 -7.02
C ALA A 41 12.58 12.73 -6.94
N VAL A 42 13.41 12.97 -5.90
CA VAL A 42 14.02 14.27 -5.63
C VAL A 42 15.53 14.14 -5.41
N ALA A 43 16.32 14.85 -6.23
CA ALA A 43 17.78 14.90 -6.07
C ALA A 43 18.16 15.57 -4.74
N MET A 44 19.25 15.09 -4.12
CA MET A 44 19.74 15.55 -2.80
C MET A 44 19.75 17.07 -2.61
N PRO A 45 20.27 17.89 -3.56
CA PRO A 45 20.32 19.36 -3.38
C PRO A 45 18.94 20.04 -3.35
N ARG A 46 17.87 19.32 -3.73
CA ARG A 46 16.50 19.86 -3.81
C ARG A 46 15.55 19.29 -2.76
N LYS A 47 16.05 18.50 -1.81
CA LYS A 47 15.22 17.88 -0.76
C LYS A 47 14.49 18.91 0.10
N GLU A 48 15.18 19.98 0.50
CA GLU A 48 14.57 21.06 1.30
C GLU A 48 13.47 21.80 0.52
N GLU A 49 13.70 22.10 -0.77
CA GLU A 49 12.71 22.69 -1.65
C GLU A 49 11.47 21.79 -1.77
N ALA A 50 11.68 20.50 -2.02
CA ALA A 50 10.57 19.54 -2.15
C ALA A 50 9.76 19.43 -0.86
N ARG A 51 10.41 19.40 0.31
CA ARG A 51 9.76 19.41 1.62
C ARG A 51 8.89 20.64 1.81
N GLY A 52 9.42 21.81 1.48
CA GLY A 52 8.72 23.10 1.55
C GLY A 52 7.52 23.20 0.61
N LEU A 53 7.56 22.54 -0.57
CA LEU A 53 6.46 22.48 -1.52
C LEU A 53 5.42 21.42 -1.19
N ALA A 54 5.82 20.28 -0.60
CA ALA A 54 4.95 19.14 -0.37
C ALA A 54 4.09 19.30 0.89
N LEU A 55 4.65 19.77 2.01
CA LEU A 55 3.93 19.85 3.28
C LEU A 55 2.66 20.73 3.23
N PRO A 56 2.66 21.92 2.57
CA PRO A 56 1.46 22.74 2.47
C PRO A 56 0.27 22.06 1.77
N LEU A 57 0.51 21.07 0.89
CA LEU A 57 -0.54 20.33 0.19
C LEU A 57 -1.48 19.56 1.15
N PHE A 58 -1.05 19.27 2.37
CA PHE A 58 -1.84 18.53 3.34
C PHE A 58 -2.69 19.43 4.24
N ALA A 59 -2.45 20.75 4.24
CA ALA A 59 -3.24 21.71 4.98
C ALA A 59 -4.60 22.00 4.34
N GLU A 60 -4.74 21.73 3.03
CA GLU A 60 -5.97 21.99 2.30
C GLU A 60 -6.94 20.81 2.38
N ASP A 61 -8.24 21.11 2.42
CA ASP A 61 -9.30 20.10 2.35
C ASP A 61 -9.70 19.87 0.89
N TYR A 62 -9.28 18.74 0.33
CA TYR A 62 -9.63 18.32 -1.04
C TYR A 62 -10.87 17.40 -1.06
N GLY A 63 -11.64 17.32 0.02
CA GLY A 63 -12.75 16.38 0.14
C GLY A 63 -12.33 14.94 0.45
N GLY A 64 -13.31 14.08 0.70
CA GLY A 64 -13.08 12.70 1.14
C GLY A 64 -12.96 11.70 -0.01
N GLY A 65 -12.30 10.58 0.27
CA GLY A 65 -12.27 9.39 -0.58
C GLY A 65 -10.87 8.93 -0.96
N VAL A 66 -9.96 9.84 -1.31
CA VAL A 66 -8.58 9.50 -1.65
C VAL A 66 -7.69 9.59 -0.40
N GLU A 67 -6.94 8.53 -0.10
CA GLU A 67 -5.93 8.57 0.96
C GLU A 67 -4.73 9.39 0.48
N ARG A 68 -4.30 10.35 1.29
CA ARG A 68 -3.18 11.25 0.96
C ARG A 68 -2.00 10.92 1.86
N MET A 69 -0.81 10.76 1.30
CA MET A 69 0.39 10.47 2.06
C MET A 69 1.62 11.16 1.51
N LEU A 70 2.65 11.24 2.35
CA LEU A 70 3.96 11.76 2.02
C LEU A 70 5.00 10.63 2.13
N ARG A 71 5.76 10.35 1.06
CA ARG A 71 6.93 9.48 1.16
C ARG A 71 8.10 10.31 1.65
N VAL A 72 8.60 9.96 2.85
CA VAL A 72 9.70 10.64 3.51
C VAL A 72 11.03 9.94 3.26
N ASN A 73 12.11 10.68 3.44
CA ASN A 73 13.46 10.13 3.37
C ASN A 73 13.72 9.15 4.54
N PRO A 74 14.60 8.15 4.36
CA PRO A 74 14.93 7.18 5.40
C PRO A 74 15.40 7.86 6.69
N LEU A 75 14.88 7.43 7.83
CA LEU A 75 15.18 8.02 9.14
C LEU A 75 16.68 7.94 9.50
N SER A 76 17.39 6.99 8.93
CA SER A 76 18.84 6.82 9.06
C SER A 76 19.66 7.90 8.34
N THR A 77 19.01 8.82 7.60
CA THR A 77 19.65 9.89 6.86
C THR A 77 19.42 11.27 7.49
N GLU A 78 20.29 12.23 7.20
CA GLU A 78 20.10 13.64 7.62
C GLU A 78 18.77 14.20 7.10
N GLU A 79 18.41 13.88 5.85
CA GLU A 79 17.15 14.35 5.26
C GLU A 79 15.92 13.75 5.92
N GLY A 80 15.95 12.47 6.33
CA GLY A 80 14.88 11.85 7.10
C GLY A 80 14.68 12.50 8.48
N LEU A 81 15.78 12.86 9.16
CA LEU A 81 15.70 13.62 10.41
C LEU A 81 15.10 15.02 10.19
N ARG A 82 15.47 15.70 9.10
CA ARG A 82 14.90 17.00 8.72
C ARG A 82 13.41 16.87 8.38
N ASP A 83 12.99 15.78 7.72
CA ASP A 83 11.58 15.50 7.45
C ASP A 83 10.78 15.38 8.74
N VAL A 84 11.27 14.61 9.72
CA VAL A 84 10.62 14.47 11.03
C VAL A 84 10.50 15.81 11.75
N LEU A 85 11.56 16.64 11.76
CA LEU A 85 11.51 17.97 12.38
C LEU A 85 10.49 18.88 11.67
N ALA A 86 10.40 18.83 10.34
CA ALA A 86 9.45 19.61 9.58
C ALA A 86 8.00 19.15 9.84
N LEU A 87 7.76 17.84 9.95
CA LEU A 87 6.45 17.26 10.33
C LEU A 87 6.03 17.74 11.73
N LYS A 88 6.93 17.74 12.70
CA LYS A 88 6.65 18.24 14.06
C LYS A 88 6.40 19.75 14.10
N ALA A 89 6.95 20.51 13.19
CA ALA A 89 6.71 21.95 13.07
C ALA A 89 5.47 22.29 12.22
N CYS A 90 4.94 21.33 11.44
CA CYS A 90 3.83 21.53 10.55
C CYS A 90 2.51 21.62 11.32
N ALA A 91 1.70 22.66 11.08
CA ALA A 91 0.40 22.83 11.73
C ALA A 91 -0.63 21.78 11.30
N ALA A 92 -0.52 21.28 10.07
CA ALA A 92 -1.39 20.24 9.49
C ALA A 92 -0.52 19.13 8.86
N PRO A 93 -0.04 18.17 9.65
CA PRO A 93 0.78 17.09 9.13
C PRO A 93 -0.01 16.18 8.19
N PRO A 94 0.67 15.50 7.25
CA PRO A 94 0.04 14.49 6.39
C PRO A 94 -0.71 13.45 7.22
N PRO A 95 -1.88 12.97 6.78
CA PRO A 95 -2.62 11.92 7.49
C PRO A 95 -1.90 10.57 7.48
N ALA A 96 -1.02 10.35 6.49
CA ALA A 96 -0.22 9.14 6.39
C ALA A 96 1.20 9.45 5.87
N LEU A 97 2.17 8.63 6.27
CA LEU A 97 3.53 8.62 5.75
C LEU A 97 3.83 7.29 5.09
N MET A 98 4.57 7.34 3.99
CA MET A 98 5.25 6.20 3.43
C MET A 98 6.69 6.22 3.90
N LEU A 99 7.08 5.18 4.66
CA LEU A 99 8.40 5.05 5.27
C LEU A 99 9.29 4.21 4.35
N ALA A 100 10.25 4.88 3.73
CA ALA A 100 11.20 4.25 2.81
C ALA A 100 12.36 3.57 3.55
N LYS A 101 12.88 2.50 2.98
CA LYS A 101 14.14 1.82 3.37
C LYS A 101 14.16 1.39 4.84
N VAL A 102 13.03 1.00 5.39
CA VAL A 102 12.92 0.51 6.77
C VAL A 102 13.58 -0.87 6.86
N GLY A 103 14.59 -0.97 7.73
CA GLY A 103 15.36 -2.20 7.94
C GLY A 103 14.93 -2.99 9.19
N SER A 104 14.25 -2.36 10.16
CA SER A 104 13.93 -3.02 11.42
C SER A 104 12.66 -2.49 12.12
N ALA A 105 12.16 -3.26 13.09
CA ALA A 105 11.04 -2.86 13.94
C ALA A 105 11.39 -1.67 14.86
N GLU A 106 12.64 -1.55 15.24
CA GLU A 106 13.16 -0.47 16.09
C GLU A 106 13.08 0.89 15.39
N GLU A 107 13.27 0.93 14.05
CA GLU A 107 13.07 2.15 13.27
C GLU A 107 11.60 2.62 13.32
N ILE A 108 10.66 1.70 13.25
CA ILE A 108 9.23 2.03 13.41
C ILE A 108 8.94 2.57 14.80
N ALA A 109 9.49 1.92 15.86
CA ALA A 109 9.34 2.39 17.23
C ALA A 109 9.96 3.79 17.43
N LEU A 110 11.04 4.09 16.69
CA LEU A 110 11.65 5.43 16.71
C LEU A 110 10.74 6.47 16.02
N TYR A 111 10.09 6.14 14.90
CA TYR A 111 9.07 7.00 14.31
C TYR A 111 7.92 7.27 15.27
N ASP A 112 7.41 6.24 15.99
CA ASP A 112 6.35 6.40 16.97
C ASP A 112 6.76 7.37 18.11
N ALA A 113 8.00 7.24 18.60
CA ALA A 113 8.52 8.11 19.65
C ALA A 113 8.76 9.56 19.18
N LEU A 114 9.21 9.74 17.94
CA LEU A 114 9.49 11.07 17.39
C LEU A 114 8.21 11.80 16.94
N LEU A 115 7.25 11.07 16.39
CA LEU A 115 5.99 11.60 15.86
C LEU A 115 4.85 11.45 16.88
N ASP A 116 5.08 11.97 18.09
CA ASP A 116 4.12 12.07 19.18
C ASP A 116 3.25 13.34 19.09
N GLY A 117 2.43 13.60 20.12
CA GLY A 117 1.62 14.79 20.23
C GLY A 117 0.65 14.94 19.06
N HIS A 118 0.67 16.08 18.36
CA HIS A 118 -0.22 16.34 17.23
C HIS A 118 0.07 15.48 15.99
N CYS A 119 1.23 14.82 15.93
CA CYS A 119 1.60 13.87 14.89
C CYS A 119 1.19 12.43 15.23
N ALA A 120 0.67 12.13 16.42
CA ALA A 120 0.35 10.77 16.86
C ALA A 120 -0.74 10.07 16.01
N GLY A 121 -1.56 10.85 15.31
CA GLY A 121 -2.59 10.34 14.39
C GLY A 121 -2.10 9.91 13.00
N ILE A 122 -0.85 10.17 12.65
CA ILE A 122 -0.29 9.83 11.34
C ILE A 122 -0.23 8.31 11.18
N ARG A 123 -0.74 7.79 10.06
CA ARG A 123 -0.69 6.35 9.71
C ARG A 123 0.59 6.04 8.94
N TYR A 124 1.02 4.78 8.93
CA TYR A 124 2.24 4.35 8.24
C TYR A 124 1.96 3.35 7.12
N HIS A 125 2.63 3.56 5.99
CA HIS A 125 2.77 2.62 4.89
C HIS A 125 4.26 2.32 4.76
N VAL A 126 4.68 1.07 4.99
CA VAL A 126 6.11 0.74 5.12
C VAL A 126 6.60 0.04 3.87
N ILE A 127 7.68 0.57 3.26
CA ILE A 127 8.31 -0.08 2.11
C ILE A 127 9.31 -1.12 2.59
N VAL A 128 9.16 -2.35 2.11
CA VAL A 128 10.13 -3.45 2.26
C VAL A 128 10.90 -3.56 0.95
N GLU A 129 12.11 -3.04 0.93
CA GLU A 129 12.91 -2.86 -0.28
C GLU A 129 14.41 -3.13 -0.11
N SER A 130 14.78 -3.72 1.03
CA SER A 130 16.15 -4.14 1.33
C SER A 130 16.20 -5.56 1.88
N THR A 131 17.36 -6.19 1.85
CA THR A 131 17.59 -7.52 2.42
C THR A 131 17.36 -7.53 3.93
N ASP A 132 17.73 -6.47 4.65
CA ASP A 132 17.44 -6.33 6.09
C ASP A 132 15.94 -6.16 6.33
N GLY A 133 15.27 -5.29 5.56
CA GLY A 133 13.81 -5.12 5.63
C GLY A 133 13.06 -6.41 5.34
N LEU A 134 13.52 -7.21 4.36
CA LEU A 134 12.95 -8.52 4.04
C LEU A 134 13.14 -9.52 5.17
N ALA A 135 14.36 -9.61 5.73
CA ALA A 135 14.65 -10.49 6.85
C ALA A 135 13.81 -10.16 8.09
N ASN A 136 13.51 -8.89 8.30
CA ASN A 136 12.75 -8.37 9.43
C ASN A 136 11.27 -8.10 9.13
N ALA A 137 10.76 -8.42 7.93
CA ALA A 137 9.41 -8.05 7.47
C ALA A 137 8.30 -8.43 8.46
N GLN A 138 8.41 -9.61 9.11
CA GLN A 138 7.46 -10.04 10.13
C GLN A 138 7.49 -9.19 11.40
N ALA A 139 8.65 -8.73 11.82
CA ALA A 139 8.81 -7.86 13.00
C ALA A 139 8.34 -6.45 12.67
N ILE A 140 8.71 -5.93 11.51
CA ILE A 140 8.28 -4.62 10.99
C ILE A 140 6.76 -4.54 10.92
N ALA A 141 6.11 -5.54 10.30
CA ALA A 141 4.65 -5.55 10.08
C ALA A 141 3.80 -5.47 11.36
N ARG A 142 4.37 -5.73 12.54
CA ARG A 142 3.69 -5.68 13.85
C ARG A 142 4.30 -4.67 14.82
N ALA A 143 5.22 -3.83 14.35
CA ALA A 143 5.99 -2.95 15.23
C ALA A 143 5.15 -1.79 15.78
N SER A 144 4.05 -1.41 15.10
CA SER A 144 3.17 -0.32 15.52
C SER A 144 1.74 -0.56 15.02
N ASP A 145 0.75 -0.20 15.84
CA ASP A 145 -0.67 -0.17 15.46
C ASP A 145 -0.97 0.93 14.43
N ARG A 146 0.00 1.80 14.12
CA ARG A 146 -0.11 2.85 13.11
C ARG A 146 0.16 2.34 11.70
N ILE A 147 0.66 1.11 11.52
CA ILE A 147 0.91 0.51 10.21
C ILE A 147 -0.40 0.05 9.59
N ASP A 148 -0.72 0.56 8.40
CA ASP A 148 -1.90 0.20 7.62
C ASP A 148 -1.57 -0.72 6.44
N SER A 149 -0.40 -0.56 5.84
CA SER A 149 0.03 -1.42 4.73
C SER A 149 1.54 -1.59 4.66
N LEU A 150 1.94 -2.63 3.93
CA LEU A 150 3.29 -2.76 3.40
C LEU A 150 3.28 -2.45 1.90
N LEU A 151 4.43 -2.06 1.36
CA LEU A 151 4.69 -1.95 -0.07
C LEU A 151 5.97 -2.72 -0.40
N PHE A 152 5.96 -3.47 -1.49
CA PHE A 152 7.15 -4.17 -1.98
C PHE A 152 7.92 -3.27 -2.97
N GLY A 153 9.14 -2.90 -2.62
CA GLY A 153 10.02 -2.06 -3.44
C GLY A 153 11.00 -2.90 -4.28
N ALA A 154 10.56 -3.42 -5.44
CA ALA A 154 11.35 -4.35 -6.23
C ALA A 154 12.62 -3.74 -6.82
N VAL A 155 12.66 -2.44 -7.08
CA VAL A 155 13.84 -1.78 -7.69
C VAL A 155 15.03 -1.84 -6.73
N ASP A 156 14.87 -1.30 -5.52
CA ASP A 156 15.92 -1.32 -4.50
C ASP A 156 16.22 -2.75 -4.03
N MET A 157 15.17 -3.57 -3.85
CA MET A 157 15.33 -4.99 -3.49
C MET A 157 16.20 -5.75 -4.49
N SER A 158 15.98 -5.56 -5.79
CA SER A 158 16.76 -6.24 -6.82
C SER A 158 18.23 -5.81 -6.81
N ALA A 159 18.49 -4.52 -6.58
CA ALA A 159 19.83 -3.97 -6.46
C ALA A 159 20.55 -4.55 -5.22
N ASP A 160 19.88 -4.59 -4.07
CA ASP A 160 20.42 -5.11 -2.81
C ASP A 160 20.68 -6.63 -2.89
N LEU A 161 19.78 -7.39 -3.52
CA LEU A 161 19.94 -8.83 -3.80
C LEU A 161 20.95 -9.13 -4.92
N ARG A 162 21.38 -8.11 -5.70
CA ARG A 162 22.21 -8.28 -6.91
C ARG A 162 21.53 -9.18 -7.94
N ALA A 163 20.21 -9.09 -8.05
CA ALA A 163 19.38 -9.91 -8.91
C ALA A 163 18.76 -9.08 -10.03
N GLU A 164 18.27 -9.74 -11.08
CA GLU A 164 17.44 -9.10 -12.08
C GLU A 164 16.08 -8.68 -11.47
N GLN A 165 15.54 -7.57 -11.96
CA GLN A 165 14.19 -7.14 -11.60
C GLN A 165 13.15 -7.91 -12.44
N SER A 166 13.20 -9.25 -12.38
CA SER A 166 12.22 -10.13 -13.02
C SER A 166 11.23 -10.68 -11.98
N TRP A 167 10.08 -11.13 -12.47
CA TRP A 167 9.06 -11.74 -11.59
C TRP A 167 9.63 -12.93 -10.84
N GLU A 168 10.32 -13.83 -11.55
CA GLU A 168 10.88 -15.07 -11.03
C GLU A 168 11.97 -14.82 -9.98
N ALA A 169 12.89 -13.90 -10.24
CA ALA A 169 13.97 -13.57 -9.31
C ALA A 169 13.43 -12.92 -8.03
N MET A 170 12.35 -12.15 -8.12
CA MET A 170 11.73 -11.45 -6.98
C MET A 170 10.62 -12.25 -6.30
N LEU A 171 10.24 -13.44 -6.78
CA LEU A 171 9.10 -14.19 -6.27
C LEU A 171 9.23 -14.56 -4.80
N TYR A 172 10.42 -14.96 -4.34
CA TYR A 172 10.65 -15.27 -2.93
C TYR A 172 10.43 -14.03 -2.06
N ALA A 173 11.02 -12.89 -2.44
CA ALA A 173 10.89 -11.65 -1.69
C ALA A 173 9.43 -11.17 -1.62
N ARG A 174 8.72 -11.18 -2.77
CA ARG A 174 7.28 -10.89 -2.81
C ARG A 174 6.48 -11.82 -1.88
N SER A 175 6.71 -13.12 -1.96
CA SER A 175 6.01 -14.11 -1.13
C SER A 175 6.26 -13.90 0.37
N ALA A 176 7.48 -13.56 0.76
CA ALA A 176 7.82 -13.29 2.15
C ALA A 176 7.08 -12.05 2.70
N VAL A 177 6.99 -10.98 1.89
CA VAL A 177 6.25 -9.76 2.28
C VAL A 177 4.74 -10.02 2.30
N VAL A 178 4.19 -10.80 1.34
CA VAL A 178 2.78 -11.26 1.38
C VAL A 178 2.49 -11.98 2.69
N HIS A 179 3.36 -12.91 3.10
CA HIS A 179 3.19 -13.62 4.36
C HIS A 179 3.21 -12.69 5.58
N ALA A 180 4.10 -11.69 5.59
CA ALA A 180 4.19 -10.70 6.67
C ALA A 180 2.92 -9.85 6.76
N ALA A 181 2.43 -9.32 5.63
CA ALA A 181 1.21 -8.51 5.58
C ALA A 181 -0.03 -9.33 5.97
N ALA A 182 -0.23 -10.51 5.36
CA ALA A 182 -1.39 -11.36 5.60
C ALA A 182 -1.52 -11.82 7.06
N ARG A 183 -0.40 -12.15 7.72
CA ARG A 183 -0.38 -12.53 9.13
C ARG A 183 -0.89 -11.43 10.06
N ASN A 184 -0.62 -10.18 9.70
CA ASN A 184 -0.95 -9.01 10.51
C ASN A 184 -2.21 -8.27 10.03
N GLY A 185 -2.89 -8.79 8.99
CA GLY A 185 -4.11 -8.19 8.44
C GLY A 185 -3.90 -6.85 7.74
N LEU A 186 -2.67 -6.61 7.27
CA LEU A 186 -2.29 -5.38 6.56
C LEU A 186 -2.62 -5.48 5.08
N ASP A 187 -2.91 -4.33 4.46
CA ASP A 187 -2.91 -4.24 3.00
C ASP A 187 -1.47 -4.35 2.48
N LEU A 188 -1.32 -4.78 1.23
CA LEU A 188 -0.01 -4.93 0.58
C LEU A 188 -0.07 -4.46 -0.86
N LEU A 189 0.80 -3.50 -1.20
CA LEU A 189 0.92 -2.97 -2.54
C LEU A 189 2.19 -3.48 -3.23
N ASP A 190 2.07 -3.85 -4.50
CA ASP A 190 3.23 -4.20 -5.32
C ASP A 190 3.88 -2.95 -5.93
N VAL A 191 5.10 -3.10 -6.40
CA VAL A 191 5.92 -2.07 -7.04
C VAL A 191 5.24 -1.48 -8.29
N PRO A 192 5.53 -0.21 -8.68
CA PRO A 192 5.03 0.35 -9.92
C PRO A 192 5.56 -0.39 -11.16
N TRP A 193 4.74 -0.46 -12.22
CA TRP A 193 5.20 -0.85 -13.55
C TRP A 193 5.86 0.33 -14.24
N LEU A 194 7.16 0.19 -14.58
CA LEU A 194 7.96 1.32 -15.06
C LEU A 194 7.86 1.54 -16.58
N ASN A 195 7.49 0.52 -17.37
CA ASN A 195 7.35 0.63 -18.80
C ASN A 195 5.97 1.18 -19.18
N LEU A 196 5.85 2.50 -19.32
CA LEU A 196 4.58 3.16 -19.67
C LEU A 196 4.08 2.81 -21.08
N ALA A 197 4.94 2.29 -21.95
CA ALA A 197 4.57 1.88 -23.30
C ALA A 197 4.00 0.45 -23.36
N ASP A 198 3.96 -0.28 -22.25
CA ASP A 198 3.52 -1.68 -22.18
C ASP A 198 2.38 -1.88 -21.17
N PRO A 199 1.15 -1.53 -21.53
CA PRO A 199 -0.02 -1.73 -20.66
C PRO A 199 -0.36 -3.23 -20.47
N ASP A 200 -0.03 -4.10 -21.41
CA ASP A 200 -0.27 -5.53 -21.30
C ASP A 200 0.65 -6.18 -20.26
N GLY A 201 1.91 -5.74 -20.20
CA GLY A 201 2.85 -6.11 -19.15
C GLY A 201 2.37 -5.68 -17.78
N LEU A 202 1.88 -4.44 -17.65
CA LEU A 202 1.26 -3.95 -16.41
C LEU A 202 0.11 -4.88 -15.97
N ALA A 203 -0.84 -5.16 -16.87
CA ALA A 203 -1.99 -6.00 -16.55
C ALA A 203 -1.58 -7.44 -16.18
N THR A 204 -0.54 -7.96 -16.81
CA THR A 204 -0.01 -9.31 -16.53
C THR A 204 0.64 -9.38 -15.16
N GLU A 205 1.52 -8.42 -14.82
CA GLU A 205 2.16 -8.37 -13.51
C GLU A 205 1.13 -8.08 -12.40
N ALA A 206 0.17 -7.18 -12.64
CA ALA A 206 -0.88 -6.88 -11.66
C ALA A 206 -1.72 -8.13 -11.31
N ARG A 207 -2.11 -8.92 -12.33
CA ARG A 207 -2.82 -10.20 -12.10
C ARG A 207 -1.97 -11.22 -11.34
N ALA A 208 -0.67 -11.32 -11.66
CA ALA A 208 0.24 -12.19 -10.94
C ALA A 208 0.39 -11.77 -9.47
N ALA A 209 0.50 -10.46 -9.21
CA ALA A 209 0.56 -9.92 -7.85
C ALA A 209 -0.75 -10.19 -7.07
N ALA A 210 -1.92 -9.96 -7.68
CA ALA A 210 -3.20 -10.27 -7.06
C ALA A 210 -3.34 -11.77 -6.73
N ALA A 211 -2.93 -12.65 -7.65
CA ALA A 211 -2.93 -14.09 -7.45
C ALA A 211 -1.97 -14.53 -6.32
N LEU A 212 -0.86 -13.82 -6.12
CA LEU A 212 0.09 -14.08 -5.03
C LEU A 212 -0.43 -13.61 -3.67
N GLY A 213 -1.38 -12.66 -3.63
CA GLY A 213 -1.98 -12.16 -2.40
C GLY A 213 -1.73 -10.67 -2.11
N PHE A 214 -1.22 -9.92 -3.08
CA PHE A 214 -1.22 -8.46 -2.99
C PHE A 214 -2.65 -7.92 -3.02
N THR A 215 -2.88 -6.79 -2.37
CA THR A 215 -4.19 -6.11 -2.31
C THR A 215 -4.27 -4.92 -3.25
N GLY A 216 -3.13 -4.51 -3.82
CA GLY A 216 -3.03 -3.38 -4.71
C GLY A 216 -1.66 -3.27 -5.37
N LYS A 217 -1.49 -2.21 -6.15
CA LYS A 217 -0.25 -1.92 -6.88
C LYS A 217 0.01 -0.42 -6.95
N ALA A 218 1.27 -0.03 -6.87
CA ALA A 218 1.67 1.35 -7.10
C ALA A 218 1.72 1.70 -8.60
N ALA A 219 1.59 2.98 -8.91
CA ALA A 219 1.61 3.57 -10.24
C ALA A 219 2.46 4.85 -10.26
N ILE A 220 3.06 5.14 -11.43
CA ILE A 220 3.82 6.37 -11.71
C ILE A 220 3.14 7.25 -12.75
N HIS A 221 2.04 6.78 -13.35
CA HIS A 221 1.25 7.54 -14.31
C HIS A 221 -0.26 7.31 -14.10
N PRO A 222 -1.12 8.34 -14.23
CA PRO A 222 -2.56 8.19 -14.07
C PRO A 222 -3.21 7.14 -14.98
N ASP A 223 -2.71 6.95 -16.19
CA ASP A 223 -3.25 5.98 -17.15
C ASP A 223 -3.10 4.51 -16.68
N GLN A 224 -2.28 4.24 -15.67
CA GLN A 224 -2.14 2.91 -15.07
C GLN A 224 -3.28 2.59 -14.10
N ILE A 225 -3.93 3.62 -13.54
CA ILE A 225 -4.91 3.47 -12.46
C ILE A 225 -6.12 2.62 -12.85
N PRO A 226 -6.75 2.81 -14.04
CA PRO A 226 -7.91 1.98 -14.42
C PRO A 226 -7.61 0.48 -14.44
N VAL A 227 -6.48 0.08 -15.04
CA VAL A 227 -6.06 -1.33 -15.14
C VAL A 227 -5.79 -1.92 -13.75
N ILE A 228 -5.13 -1.16 -12.88
CA ILE A 228 -4.84 -1.58 -11.51
C ILE A 228 -6.14 -1.74 -10.73
N ASN A 229 -7.02 -0.73 -10.76
CA ASN A 229 -8.28 -0.78 -10.04
C ASN A 229 -9.17 -1.94 -10.51
N GLU A 230 -9.24 -2.20 -11.80
CA GLU A 230 -9.96 -3.36 -12.36
C GLU A 230 -9.39 -4.67 -11.82
N THR A 231 -8.06 -4.84 -11.87
CA THR A 231 -7.38 -6.07 -11.45
C THR A 231 -7.59 -6.38 -9.96
N PHE A 232 -7.58 -5.38 -9.10
CA PHE A 232 -7.70 -5.55 -7.65
C PHE A 232 -9.13 -5.35 -7.10
N SER A 233 -10.12 -5.25 -8.00
CA SER A 233 -11.55 -5.25 -7.64
C SER A 233 -12.16 -6.60 -7.92
N PRO A 234 -13.02 -7.13 -7.04
CA PRO A 234 -13.77 -8.34 -7.35
C PRO A 234 -14.78 -8.07 -8.48
N SER A 235 -14.88 -9.00 -9.41
CA SER A 235 -15.87 -8.95 -10.48
C SER A 235 -17.30 -9.14 -9.95
N ALA A 236 -18.31 -8.74 -10.72
CA ALA A 236 -19.71 -8.95 -10.38
C ALA A 236 -20.03 -10.45 -10.13
N ASP A 237 -19.47 -11.35 -10.96
CA ASP A 237 -19.64 -12.79 -10.83
C ASP A 237 -19.01 -13.34 -9.54
N GLU A 238 -17.82 -12.84 -9.15
CA GLU A 238 -17.18 -13.21 -7.89
C GLU A 238 -17.97 -12.73 -6.68
N ILE A 239 -18.53 -11.53 -6.73
CA ILE A 239 -19.39 -10.96 -5.69
C ILE A 239 -20.65 -11.80 -5.54
N GLU A 240 -21.33 -12.11 -6.65
CA GLU A 240 -22.56 -12.91 -6.63
C GLU A 240 -22.29 -14.33 -6.11
N ARG A 241 -21.21 -14.97 -6.58
CA ARG A 241 -20.78 -16.27 -6.06
C ARG A 241 -20.49 -16.21 -4.57
N ALA A 242 -19.81 -15.19 -4.10
CA ALA A 242 -19.49 -15.00 -2.69
C ALA A 242 -20.76 -14.83 -1.86
N ARG A 243 -21.75 -14.03 -2.33
CA ARG A 243 -23.05 -13.86 -1.67
C ARG A 243 -23.78 -15.22 -1.53
N ARG A 244 -23.86 -15.99 -2.61
CA ARG A 244 -24.51 -17.34 -2.58
C ARG A 244 -23.83 -18.28 -1.59
N ILE A 245 -22.49 -18.37 -1.62
CA ILE A 245 -21.76 -19.27 -0.73
C ILE A 245 -21.91 -18.85 0.74
N VAL A 246 -21.78 -17.56 1.05
CA VAL A 246 -21.92 -17.06 2.42
C VAL A 246 -23.34 -17.27 2.95
N ALA A 247 -24.38 -17.05 2.13
CA ALA A 247 -25.76 -17.30 2.50
C ALA A 247 -26.01 -18.79 2.78
N ALA A 248 -25.61 -19.66 1.85
CA ALA A 248 -25.78 -21.11 1.99
C ALA A 248 -25.03 -21.68 3.22
N PHE A 249 -23.85 -21.12 3.53
CA PHE A 249 -23.06 -21.56 4.68
C PHE A 249 -23.69 -21.15 6.03
N ARG A 250 -24.45 -20.04 6.07
CA ARG A 250 -25.18 -19.59 7.28
C ARG A 250 -26.34 -20.52 7.65
N GLU A 251 -26.92 -21.19 6.65
CA GLU A 251 -28.04 -22.13 6.81
C GLU A 251 -27.58 -23.58 7.09
N ASN A 252 -26.25 -23.82 7.11
CA ASN A 252 -25.66 -25.14 7.21
C ASN A 252 -24.93 -25.32 8.56
N ASP A 253 -25.38 -26.30 9.35
CA ASP A 253 -24.83 -26.63 10.68
C ASP A 253 -23.64 -27.61 10.63
N THR A 254 -23.30 -28.17 9.46
CA THR A 254 -22.29 -29.25 9.36
C THR A 254 -20.86 -28.77 9.16
N GLY A 255 -20.66 -27.48 8.81
CA GLY A 255 -19.35 -26.91 8.52
C GLY A 255 -18.74 -27.31 7.16
N LEU A 256 -19.45 -28.13 6.37
CA LEU A 256 -19.14 -28.56 5.02
C LEU A 256 -20.37 -28.34 4.13
N LEU A 257 -20.17 -27.81 2.94
CA LEU A 257 -21.26 -27.54 1.99
C LEU A 257 -20.77 -27.82 0.57
N VAL A 258 -21.63 -28.33 -0.29
CA VAL A 258 -21.36 -28.42 -1.73
C VAL A 258 -22.20 -27.36 -2.44
N VAL A 259 -21.53 -26.44 -3.13
CA VAL A 259 -22.15 -25.39 -3.95
C VAL A 259 -21.58 -25.47 -5.36
N ASP A 260 -22.44 -25.53 -6.36
CA ASP A 260 -22.05 -25.61 -7.77
C ASP A 260 -21.06 -26.77 -8.06
N GLY A 261 -21.21 -27.91 -7.34
CA GLY A 261 -20.34 -29.07 -7.46
C GLY A 261 -18.97 -28.96 -6.76
N ALA A 262 -18.69 -27.85 -6.08
CA ALA A 262 -17.46 -27.65 -5.33
C ALA A 262 -17.68 -27.77 -3.83
N LEU A 263 -16.75 -28.44 -3.14
CA LEU A 263 -16.73 -28.52 -1.68
C LEU A 263 -16.32 -27.18 -1.08
N ILE A 264 -17.16 -26.63 -0.21
CA ILE A 264 -16.92 -25.38 0.48
C ILE A 264 -16.63 -25.67 1.95
N GLU A 265 -15.43 -25.33 2.37
CA GLU A 265 -14.95 -25.42 3.74
C GLU A 265 -14.75 -24.03 4.34
N ARG A 266 -14.50 -23.94 5.65
CA ARG A 266 -14.26 -22.66 6.34
C ARG A 266 -13.15 -21.77 5.71
N PRO A 267 -12.04 -22.28 5.16
CA PRO A 267 -11.08 -21.45 4.43
C PRO A 267 -11.68 -20.75 3.23
N VAL A 268 -12.50 -21.47 2.43
CA VAL A 268 -13.19 -20.92 1.26
C VAL A 268 -14.20 -19.85 1.70
N LEU A 269 -14.96 -20.12 2.77
CA LEU A 269 -15.92 -19.16 3.33
C LEU A 269 -15.19 -17.85 3.71
N ARG A 270 -14.02 -17.91 4.36
CA ARG A 270 -13.24 -16.71 4.70
C ARG A 270 -12.84 -15.91 3.46
N THR A 271 -12.45 -16.59 2.38
CA THR A 271 -12.15 -15.92 1.10
C THR A 271 -13.38 -15.21 0.56
N MET A 272 -14.55 -15.86 0.57
CA MET A 272 -15.81 -15.25 0.10
C MET A 272 -16.21 -14.04 0.96
N GLN A 273 -16.08 -14.14 2.27
CA GLN A 273 -16.34 -13.01 3.18
C GLN A 273 -15.40 -11.83 2.91
N ARG A 274 -14.11 -12.10 2.59
CA ARG A 274 -13.15 -11.06 2.21
C ARG A 274 -13.56 -10.40 0.89
N THR A 275 -13.97 -11.18 -0.11
CA THR A 275 -14.49 -10.65 -1.40
C THR A 275 -15.66 -9.68 -1.16
N LEU A 276 -16.62 -10.07 -0.33
CA LEU A 276 -17.77 -9.20 0.00
C LEU A 276 -17.33 -7.94 0.76
N ALA A 277 -16.41 -8.06 1.71
CA ALA A 277 -15.89 -6.90 2.43
C ALA A 277 -15.18 -5.90 1.51
N ILE A 278 -14.49 -6.37 0.47
CA ILE A 278 -13.89 -5.51 -0.55
C ILE A 278 -14.99 -4.85 -1.40
N ALA A 279 -15.99 -5.61 -1.86
CA ALA A 279 -17.12 -5.10 -2.63
C ALA A 279 -17.89 -4.01 -1.87
N ASP A 280 -18.20 -4.25 -0.59
CA ASP A 280 -18.88 -3.28 0.28
C ASP A 280 -18.10 -1.96 0.40
N ARG A 281 -16.76 -2.03 0.49
CA ARG A 281 -15.88 -0.85 0.52
C ARG A 281 -15.91 -0.06 -0.79
N LEU A 282 -16.11 -0.75 -1.90
CA LEU A 282 -16.19 -0.14 -3.25
C LEU A 282 -17.60 0.36 -3.59
N GLY A 283 -18.60 0.05 -2.74
CA GLY A 283 -20.01 0.39 -2.98
C GLY A 283 -20.65 -0.46 -4.10
N ALA A 284 -20.16 -1.71 -4.30
CA ALA A 284 -20.56 -2.62 -5.36
C ALA A 284 -21.53 -3.72 -4.90
#